data_8f9ea46e67b58dabc13d8c32d21cd0b9
#
_entry.id   8f9ea46e67b58dabc13d8c32d21cd0b9
#
_cell.length_a   1.000
_cell.length_b   1.000
_cell.length_c   1.000
_cell.angle_alpha   90.00
_cell.angle_beta   90.00
_cell.angle_gamma   90.00
#
_symmetry.space_group_name_H-M   'P 1'
#
loop_
_entity.id
_entity.type
_entity.pdbx_description
1 polymer ?
#
loop_
_entity_poly.entity_id
_entity_poly.type
_entity_poly.pdbx_seq_one_letter_code
_entity_poly.pdbx_strand_id
1 'polypeptide(L)'
;MKRFTLITSIICIGLLLNINASQAQTSEKLAEKILNDHKLDTVLEKAKALLSKGFNAGDGYPQVWIRDLNTFIEISCQVYDHKTIRDNLLTFLYLQQPNGEIVDGYALKGHVTWGDPNIYRSPYDTLHVGFKNTVESDQETSLIQAIDKYITIVHDTSILYEEIAGMPVLAHLGRSIDYLLKNRYSEKYKLLTGATTQDWGDVQIEGGAVVDVDVNTHWAIDIYDNAMFVIALKDMIHFTKDAAEKKKWTDLKKLTEQNIRKYLWDSTRHKFIPHIYINQSPFPKTFDENKIYFHGGTTIAIEAGLLSKKEIELVNNDMLRNVKLSGAPSIGLTLYPPYPDGIFKGSNTCKPYVYQNGGDWSWFGGRMIQQLILNGFVQQAYDELQPMVDRIIRNDKFYEWYSVDGKPKGSADFKGSAGVLGKAIDMLHTWAKKQ
;
A
#
# COMPACT_ATOMS: atom_id res chain seq x y z
N MET A 1 53.74 6.59 -27.50
CA MET A 1 52.31 6.39 -27.23
C MET A 1 51.95 5.29 -26.20
N LYS A 2 52.79 4.30 -25.87
CA LYS A 2 52.43 3.20 -24.92
C LYS A 2 52.53 3.54 -23.41
N ARG A 3 53.21 4.63 -23.00
CA ARG A 3 53.33 5.02 -21.57
C ARG A 3 52.15 5.85 -21.03
N PHE A 4 51.40 6.57 -21.87
CA PHE A 4 50.25 7.37 -21.43
C PHE A 4 49.01 6.54 -21.11
N THR A 5 48.78 5.40 -21.78
CA THR A 5 47.63 4.53 -21.58
C THR A 5 47.70 3.76 -20.25
N LEU A 6 48.89 3.42 -19.77
CA LEU A 6 49.07 2.67 -18.52
C LEU A 6 48.83 3.55 -17.28
N ILE A 7 49.24 4.82 -17.31
CA ILE A 7 49.03 5.76 -16.18
C ILE A 7 47.55 6.10 -16.00
N THR A 8 46.83 6.28 -17.10
CA THR A 8 45.36 6.57 -17.03
C THR A 8 44.56 5.38 -16.46
N SER A 9 44.94 4.15 -16.83
CA SER A 9 44.29 2.93 -16.28
C SER A 9 44.55 2.74 -14.78
N ILE A 10 45.76 3.02 -14.29
CA ILE A 10 46.11 2.91 -12.87
C ILE A 10 45.36 3.98 -12.03
N ILE A 11 45.24 5.20 -12.55
CA ILE A 11 44.49 6.28 -11.87
C ILE A 11 43.00 5.97 -11.81
N CYS A 12 42.39 5.43 -12.86
CA CYS A 12 41.00 5.03 -12.87
C CYS A 12 40.73 3.87 -11.89
N ILE A 13 41.59 2.87 -11.81
CA ILE A 13 41.48 1.74 -10.87
C ILE A 13 41.64 2.24 -9.42
N GLY A 14 42.61 3.12 -9.15
CA GLY A 14 42.81 3.72 -7.83
C GLY A 14 41.63 4.58 -7.38
N LEU A 15 41.02 5.34 -8.29
CA LEU A 15 39.80 6.12 -8.00
C LEU A 15 38.59 5.22 -7.72
N LEU A 16 38.38 4.15 -8.49
CA LEU A 16 37.31 3.18 -8.27
C LEU A 16 37.45 2.43 -6.94
N LEU A 17 38.67 2.03 -6.57
CA LEU A 17 38.95 1.39 -5.28
C LEU A 17 38.75 2.34 -4.12
N ASN A 18 39.10 3.61 -4.22
CA ASN A 18 38.85 4.62 -3.17
C ASN A 18 37.39 4.96 -3.03
N ILE A 19 36.60 5.01 -4.11
CA ILE A 19 35.15 5.22 -4.07
C ILE A 19 34.49 4.03 -3.39
N ASN A 20 34.83 2.80 -3.75
CA ASN A 20 34.28 1.59 -3.14
C ASN A 20 34.62 1.50 -1.64
N ALA A 21 35.84 1.81 -1.23
CA ALA A 21 36.23 1.82 0.18
C ALA A 21 35.51 2.90 0.99
N SER A 22 35.30 4.08 0.42
CA SER A 22 34.55 5.17 1.07
C SER A 22 33.06 4.82 1.20
N GLN A 23 32.46 4.19 0.21
CA GLN A 23 31.07 3.72 0.28
C GLN A 23 30.90 2.59 1.30
N ALA A 24 31.80 1.61 1.33
CA ALA A 24 31.78 0.54 2.33
C ALA A 24 31.86 1.09 3.75
N GLN A 25 32.82 1.99 4.04
CA GLN A 25 32.97 2.63 5.36
C GLN A 25 31.72 3.45 5.73
N THR A 26 31.04 4.07 4.78
CA THR A 26 29.80 4.82 5.03
C THR A 26 28.65 3.86 5.36
N SER A 27 28.55 2.72 4.66
CA SER A 27 27.55 1.69 4.91
C SER A 27 27.74 1.02 6.27
N GLU A 28 28.99 0.71 6.67
CA GLU A 28 29.33 0.16 7.99
C GLU A 28 28.89 1.10 9.13
N LYS A 29 29.21 2.41 9.02
CA LYS A 29 28.79 3.42 10.03
C LYS A 29 27.28 3.54 10.13
N LEU A 30 26.57 3.51 9.01
CA LEU A 30 25.11 3.52 9.01
C LEU A 30 24.54 2.24 9.64
N ALA A 31 25.12 1.09 9.32
CA ALA A 31 24.73 -0.18 9.92
C ALA A 31 24.91 -0.17 11.44
N GLU A 32 26.06 0.30 11.93
CA GLU A 32 26.32 0.48 13.37
C GLU A 32 25.28 1.42 14.01
N LYS A 33 24.96 2.55 13.36
CA LYS A 33 23.94 3.50 13.83
C LYS A 33 22.57 2.87 13.93
N ILE A 34 22.15 2.08 12.93
CA ILE A 34 20.87 1.37 12.90
C ILE A 34 20.82 0.31 14.02
N LEU A 35 21.87 -0.51 14.17
CA LEU A 35 21.89 -1.58 15.17
C LEU A 35 21.97 -1.08 16.61
N ASN A 36 22.46 0.14 16.85
CA ASN A 36 22.53 0.76 18.16
C ASN A 36 21.34 1.69 18.46
N ASP A 37 20.40 1.86 17.56
CA ASP A 37 19.20 2.68 17.78
C ASP A 37 18.09 1.89 18.50
N HIS A 38 18.17 1.83 19.82
CA HIS A 38 17.22 1.10 20.67
C HIS A 38 15.76 1.56 20.54
N LYS A 39 15.50 2.73 19.95
CA LYS A 39 14.12 3.13 19.64
C LYS A 39 13.50 2.21 18.58
N LEU A 40 14.28 1.77 17.61
CA LEU A 40 13.82 0.83 16.59
C LEU A 40 13.41 -0.50 17.22
N ASP A 41 14.25 -1.06 18.11
CA ASP A 41 13.92 -2.28 18.84
C ASP A 41 12.62 -2.13 19.64
N THR A 42 12.49 -1.01 20.37
CA THR A 42 11.31 -0.73 21.18
C THR A 42 10.04 -0.67 20.32
N VAL A 43 10.08 0.00 19.16
CA VAL A 43 8.93 0.12 18.29
C VAL A 43 8.59 -1.22 17.62
N LEU A 44 9.60 -2.01 17.21
CA LEU A 44 9.39 -3.35 16.64
C LEU A 44 8.73 -4.30 17.64
N GLU A 45 9.20 -4.32 18.89
CA GLU A 45 8.60 -5.16 19.94
C GLU A 45 7.17 -4.72 20.28
N LYS A 46 6.90 -3.41 20.33
CA LYS A 46 5.52 -2.88 20.48
C LYS A 46 4.62 -3.30 19.30
N ALA A 47 5.14 -3.26 18.07
CA ALA A 47 4.39 -3.70 16.90
C ALA A 47 4.03 -5.19 16.99
N LYS A 48 4.99 -6.06 17.33
CA LYS A 48 4.75 -7.49 17.54
C LYS A 48 3.75 -7.75 18.67
N ALA A 49 3.90 -7.06 19.79
CA ALA A 49 2.99 -7.17 20.94
C ALA A 49 1.55 -6.72 20.59
N LEU A 50 1.39 -5.69 19.76
CA LEU A 50 0.08 -5.26 19.29
C LEU A 50 -0.49 -6.28 18.30
N LEU A 51 0.28 -6.72 17.34
CA LEU A 51 -0.17 -7.65 16.28
C LEU A 51 -0.53 -9.02 16.83
N SER A 52 0.01 -9.45 17.99
CA SER A 52 -0.39 -10.69 18.66
C SER A 52 -1.79 -10.64 19.32
N LYS A 53 -2.51 -9.50 19.25
CA LYS A 53 -3.84 -9.31 19.87
C LYS A 53 -5.02 -9.48 18.90
N GLY A 54 -4.88 -10.21 17.81
CA GLY A 54 -5.94 -10.44 16.82
C GLY A 54 -5.73 -9.65 15.52
N PHE A 55 -6.67 -9.78 14.59
CA PHE A 55 -6.55 -9.29 13.20
C PHE A 55 -7.44 -8.08 12.88
N ASN A 56 -8.28 -7.62 13.80
CA ASN A 56 -9.05 -6.39 13.62
C ASN A 56 -8.13 -5.19 13.43
N ALA A 57 -8.54 -4.20 12.64
CA ALA A 57 -7.65 -3.11 12.20
C ALA A 57 -7.13 -2.23 13.34
N GLY A 58 -7.95 -2.01 14.40
CA GLY A 58 -7.60 -1.19 15.55
C GLY A 58 -8.67 -1.26 16.65
N ASP A 59 -8.50 -0.49 17.73
CA ASP A 59 -9.44 -0.52 18.88
C ASP A 59 -10.82 0.03 18.52
N GLY A 60 -10.94 0.85 17.48
CA GLY A 60 -12.21 1.35 16.95
C GLY A 60 -12.93 0.40 15.99
N TYR A 61 -12.33 -0.72 15.61
CA TYR A 61 -12.84 -1.62 14.56
C TYR A 61 -12.98 -3.05 15.06
N PRO A 62 -14.19 -3.65 15.08
CA PRO A 62 -14.35 -5.08 15.31
C PRO A 62 -14.04 -5.92 14.06
N GLN A 63 -13.93 -5.29 12.88
CA GLN A 63 -13.72 -5.96 11.60
C GLN A 63 -12.25 -6.25 11.33
N VAL A 64 -12.02 -7.35 10.62
CA VAL A 64 -10.75 -7.64 9.93
C VAL A 64 -10.87 -7.11 8.51
N TRP A 65 -10.20 -5.99 8.21
CA TRP A 65 -10.17 -5.38 6.88
C TRP A 65 -9.03 -5.95 6.06
N ILE A 66 -9.29 -6.34 4.82
CA ILE A 66 -8.29 -7.01 3.96
C ILE A 66 -7.13 -6.07 3.59
N ARG A 67 -7.42 -4.79 3.36
CA ARG A 67 -6.40 -3.78 3.08
C ARG A 67 -5.41 -3.64 4.24
N ASP A 68 -5.94 -3.58 5.48
CA ASP A 68 -5.12 -3.52 6.68
C ASP A 68 -4.34 -4.81 6.89
N LEU A 69 -5.01 -5.97 6.83
CA LEU A 69 -4.37 -7.29 6.97
C LEU A 69 -3.20 -7.45 6.00
N ASN A 70 -3.35 -7.06 4.74
CA ASN A 70 -2.28 -7.06 3.74
C ASN A 70 -1.05 -6.27 4.20
N THR A 71 -1.20 -5.21 5.00
CA THR A 71 -0.08 -4.37 5.45
C THR A 71 0.63 -4.89 6.70
N PHE A 72 -0.03 -5.70 7.52
CA PHE A 72 0.56 -6.20 8.75
C PHE A 72 0.79 -7.72 8.79
N ILE A 73 0.35 -8.46 7.77
CA ILE A 73 0.45 -9.92 7.73
C ILE A 73 1.88 -10.43 7.87
N GLU A 74 2.87 -9.74 7.32
CA GLU A 74 4.28 -10.15 7.35
C GLU A 74 4.83 -10.21 8.79
N ILE A 75 4.49 -9.23 9.63
CA ILE A 75 4.87 -9.26 11.06
C ILE A 75 3.95 -10.20 11.83
N SER A 76 2.67 -10.32 11.45
CA SER A 76 1.77 -11.30 12.05
C SER A 76 2.27 -12.74 11.88
N CYS A 77 2.90 -13.08 10.76
CA CYS A 77 3.55 -14.38 10.55
C CYS A 77 4.71 -14.67 11.52
N GLN A 78 5.25 -13.64 12.19
CA GLN A 78 6.28 -13.80 13.22
C GLN A 78 5.71 -14.06 14.63
N VAL A 79 4.43 -13.80 14.85
CA VAL A 79 3.81 -13.82 16.20
C VAL A 79 2.65 -14.82 16.32
N TYR A 80 2.14 -15.34 15.22
CA TYR A 80 1.11 -16.39 15.19
C TYR A 80 1.63 -17.69 14.57
N ASP A 81 0.99 -18.79 14.89
CA ASP A 81 1.14 -20.03 14.14
C ASP A 81 0.57 -19.87 12.72
N HIS A 82 1.12 -20.65 11.80
CA HIS A 82 0.79 -20.55 10.38
C HIS A 82 -0.67 -20.86 10.06
N LYS A 83 -1.29 -21.79 10.84
CA LYS A 83 -2.69 -22.17 10.67
C LYS A 83 -3.61 -20.98 10.98
N THR A 84 -3.33 -20.23 12.04
CA THR A 84 -4.12 -19.06 12.43
C THR A 84 -4.09 -17.99 11.33
N ILE A 85 -2.95 -17.71 10.71
CA ILE A 85 -2.84 -16.77 9.58
C ILE A 85 -3.64 -17.29 8.37
N ARG A 86 -3.44 -18.58 8.04
CA ARG A 86 -4.12 -19.24 6.92
C ARG A 86 -5.64 -19.17 7.05
N ASP A 87 -6.18 -19.49 8.22
CA ASP A 87 -7.62 -19.50 8.48
C ASP A 87 -8.22 -18.09 8.28
N ASN A 88 -7.50 -17.04 8.69
CA ASN A 88 -7.95 -15.65 8.46
C ASN A 88 -7.99 -15.28 6.97
N LEU A 89 -6.99 -15.70 6.19
CA LEU A 89 -6.98 -15.48 4.74
C LEU A 89 -8.11 -16.25 4.05
N LEU A 90 -8.36 -17.49 4.44
CA LEU A 90 -9.41 -18.33 3.88
C LEU A 90 -10.80 -17.81 4.19
N THR A 91 -11.00 -17.09 5.31
CA THR A 91 -12.29 -16.48 5.65
C THR A 91 -12.77 -15.51 4.56
N PHE A 92 -11.89 -14.72 3.96
CA PHE A 92 -12.25 -13.86 2.83
C PHE A 92 -12.75 -14.66 1.62
N LEU A 93 -12.15 -15.82 1.36
CA LEU A 93 -12.54 -16.71 0.26
C LEU A 93 -13.83 -17.48 0.55
N TYR A 94 -14.08 -17.86 1.80
CA TYR A 94 -15.40 -18.39 2.20
C TYR A 94 -16.52 -17.39 2.00
N LEU A 95 -16.23 -16.10 2.10
CA LEU A 95 -17.18 -14.99 1.90
C LEU A 95 -17.18 -14.45 0.47
N GLN A 96 -16.31 -14.94 -0.43
CA GLN A 96 -16.30 -14.51 -1.82
C GLN A 96 -17.65 -14.68 -2.48
N GLN A 97 -18.11 -13.66 -3.20
CA GLN A 97 -19.39 -13.69 -3.88
C GLN A 97 -19.34 -14.54 -5.18
N PRO A 98 -20.49 -15.03 -5.67
CA PRO A 98 -20.55 -15.87 -6.88
C PRO A 98 -19.99 -15.20 -8.14
N ASN A 99 -19.96 -13.87 -8.20
CA ASN A 99 -19.37 -13.11 -9.30
C ASN A 99 -17.84 -12.95 -9.20
N GLY A 100 -17.21 -13.40 -8.11
CA GLY A 100 -15.77 -13.29 -7.86
C GLY A 100 -15.35 -12.14 -6.94
N GLU A 101 -16.29 -11.29 -6.55
CA GLU A 101 -16.07 -10.14 -5.67
C GLU A 101 -15.60 -10.57 -4.27
N ILE A 102 -14.57 -9.89 -3.74
CA ILE A 102 -14.04 -10.07 -2.40
C ILE A 102 -14.63 -9.01 -1.46
N VAL A 103 -14.98 -9.42 -0.26
CA VAL A 103 -15.43 -8.49 0.79
C VAL A 103 -14.27 -7.62 1.27
N ASP A 104 -14.55 -6.38 1.64
CA ASP A 104 -13.57 -5.45 2.20
C ASP A 104 -13.09 -5.91 3.59
N GLY A 105 -14.03 -6.40 4.39
CA GLY A 105 -13.73 -6.94 5.70
C GLY A 105 -14.76 -7.94 6.18
N TYR A 106 -14.49 -8.59 7.29
CA TYR A 106 -15.42 -9.48 7.96
C TYR A 106 -15.42 -9.27 9.48
N ALA A 107 -16.53 -9.65 10.11
CA ALA A 107 -16.67 -9.71 11.57
C ALA A 107 -17.54 -10.90 11.97
N LEU A 108 -17.49 -11.30 13.25
CA LEU A 108 -18.43 -12.27 13.80
C LEU A 108 -19.88 -11.76 13.69
N LYS A 109 -20.81 -12.64 13.38
CA LYS A 109 -22.25 -12.35 13.46
C LYS A 109 -22.59 -11.79 14.85
N GLY A 110 -23.31 -10.68 14.91
CA GLY A 110 -23.67 -10.01 16.16
C GLY A 110 -22.70 -8.93 16.62
N HIS A 111 -21.51 -8.82 16.02
CA HIS A 111 -20.58 -7.69 16.22
C HIS A 111 -20.67 -6.66 15.09
N VAL A 112 -21.80 -6.65 14.39
CA VAL A 112 -22.11 -5.66 13.34
C VAL A 112 -22.45 -4.35 14.04
N THR A 113 -21.56 -3.37 13.98
CA THR A 113 -21.71 -2.08 14.67
C THR A 113 -22.32 -1.00 13.79
N TRP A 114 -22.46 -1.26 12.49
CA TRP A 114 -22.88 -0.28 11.50
C TRP A 114 -24.12 -0.82 10.78
N GLY A 115 -25.09 0.02 10.49
CA GLY A 115 -26.21 -0.31 9.60
C GLY A 115 -25.73 -0.38 8.16
N ASP A 116 -24.77 -1.26 7.92
CA ASP A 116 -24.11 -1.40 6.62
C ASP A 116 -25.10 -2.03 5.64
N PRO A 117 -25.49 -1.34 4.55
CA PRO A 117 -26.38 -1.88 3.54
C PRO A 117 -25.77 -3.10 2.82
N ASN A 118 -24.44 -3.23 2.81
CA ASN A 118 -23.69 -4.21 2.04
C ASN A 118 -23.16 -5.35 2.93
N ILE A 119 -24.08 -6.06 3.61
CA ILE A 119 -23.71 -7.25 4.39
C ILE A 119 -23.72 -8.48 3.51
N TYR A 120 -22.57 -9.14 3.41
CA TYR A 120 -22.36 -10.36 2.66
C TYR A 120 -22.43 -11.58 3.58
N ARG A 121 -23.13 -12.63 3.14
CA ARG A 121 -23.26 -13.91 3.83
C ARG A 121 -22.91 -15.04 2.89
N SER A 122 -22.34 -16.09 3.45
CA SER A 122 -21.98 -17.30 2.70
C SER A 122 -22.47 -18.55 3.42
N PRO A 123 -22.90 -19.58 2.71
CA PRO A 123 -23.19 -20.88 3.31
C PRO A 123 -21.93 -21.59 3.77
N TYR A 124 -20.76 -21.19 3.28
CA TYR A 124 -19.47 -21.80 3.59
C TYR A 124 -18.82 -21.20 4.86
N ASP A 125 -19.32 -20.05 5.34
CA ASP A 125 -18.95 -19.50 6.65
C ASP A 125 -20.21 -19.02 7.38
N THR A 126 -20.63 -19.77 8.37
CA THR A 126 -21.83 -19.47 9.16
C THR A 126 -21.54 -18.62 10.39
N LEU A 127 -20.26 -18.37 10.71
CA LEU A 127 -19.83 -17.61 11.90
C LEU A 127 -19.64 -16.13 11.58
N HIS A 128 -19.17 -15.81 10.38
CA HIS A 128 -18.84 -14.44 10.00
C HIS A 128 -19.87 -13.84 9.04
N VAL A 129 -19.80 -12.54 8.92
CA VAL A 129 -20.44 -11.72 7.87
C VAL A 129 -19.39 -10.83 7.26
N GLY A 130 -19.49 -10.63 5.95
CA GLY A 130 -18.64 -9.73 5.20
C GLY A 130 -19.26 -8.34 5.04
N PHE A 131 -18.41 -7.36 4.79
CA PHE A 131 -18.76 -5.97 4.48
C PHE A 131 -18.08 -5.57 3.19
N LYS A 132 -18.68 -4.67 2.42
CA LYS A 132 -18.10 -4.17 1.17
C LYS A 132 -18.22 -2.65 1.09
N ASN A 133 -17.07 -1.98 0.96
CA ASN A 133 -16.99 -0.64 0.41
C ASN A 133 -16.90 -0.77 -1.11
N THR A 134 -17.83 -0.22 -1.84
CA THR A 134 -17.88 -0.38 -3.29
C THR A 134 -17.17 0.75 -4.05
N VAL A 135 -16.73 1.79 -3.36
CA VAL A 135 -15.96 2.92 -3.92
C VAL A 135 -14.60 2.45 -4.42
N GLU A 136 -13.97 1.55 -3.67
CA GLU A 136 -12.63 1.04 -3.90
C GLU A 136 -12.60 -0.21 -4.78
N SER A 137 -11.46 -0.48 -5.39
CA SER A 137 -11.20 -1.65 -6.25
C SER A 137 -10.02 -2.48 -5.76
N ASP A 138 -9.56 -2.28 -4.52
CA ASP A 138 -8.32 -2.85 -3.99
C ASP A 138 -8.49 -4.09 -3.10
N GLN A 139 -9.73 -4.49 -2.78
CA GLN A 139 -9.98 -5.65 -1.93
C GLN A 139 -9.50 -6.95 -2.60
N GLU A 140 -9.82 -7.15 -3.87
CA GLU A 140 -9.40 -8.28 -4.68
C GLU A 140 -7.88 -8.35 -4.75
N THR A 141 -7.24 -7.22 -5.01
CA THR A 141 -5.78 -7.15 -5.14
C THR A 141 -5.06 -7.28 -3.79
N SER A 142 -5.65 -6.76 -2.72
CA SER A 142 -5.10 -6.89 -1.36
C SER A 142 -5.09 -8.34 -0.86
N LEU A 143 -6.15 -9.11 -1.16
CA LEU A 143 -6.18 -10.53 -0.78
C LEU A 143 -5.11 -11.35 -1.49
N ILE A 144 -4.93 -11.12 -2.81
CA ILE A 144 -3.88 -11.78 -3.59
C ILE A 144 -2.50 -11.49 -3.00
N GLN A 145 -2.22 -10.22 -2.70
CA GLN A 145 -0.96 -9.78 -2.09
C GLN A 145 -0.74 -10.37 -0.70
N ALA A 146 -1.79 -10.40 0.14
CA ALA A 146 -1.70 -10.98 1.47
C ALA A 146 -1.36 -12.48 1.42
N ILE A 147 -1.93 -13.23 0.47
CA ILE A 147 -1.62 -14.64 0.25
C ILE A 147 -0.18 -14.82 -0.25
N ASP A 148 0.32 -13.94 -1.16
CA ASP A 148 1.72 -14.00 -1.62
C ASP A 148 2.70 -13.75 -0.47
N LYS A 149 2.45 -12.76 0.37
CA LYS A 149 3.26 -12.47 1.56
C LYS A 149 3.27 -13.65 2.54
N TYR A 150 2.11 -14.26 2.79
CA TYR A 150 2.02 -15.48 3.60
C TYR A 150 2.88 -16.61 3.02
N ILE A 151 2.70 -16.92 1.74
CA ILE A 151 3.47 -17.97 1.05
C ILE A 151 4.97 -17.68 1.10
N THR A 152 5.36 -16.45 0.86
CA THR A 152 6.77 -16.03 0.83
C THR A 152 7.45 -16.21 2.19
N ILE A 153 6.75 -15.93 3.29
CA ILE A 153 7.33 -15.99 4.65
C ILE A 153 7.24 -17.39 5.22
N VAL A 154 6.09 -18.04 5.06
CA VAL A 154 5.80 -19.35 5.68
C VAL A 154 6.29 -20.51 4.81
N HIS A 155 6.54 -20.26 3.52
CA HIS A 155 6.87 -21.27 2.50
C HIS A 155 5.78 -22.34 2.31
N ASP A 156 4.51 -21.99 2.61
CA ASP A 156 3.36 -22.89 2.45
C ASP A 156 2.56 -22.56 1.19
N THR A 157 2.92 -23.19 0.08
CA THR A 157 2.16 -23.08 -1.17
C THR A 157 0.89 -23.95 -1.19
N SER A 158 0.66 -24.79 -0.17
CA SER A 158 -0.50 -25.70 -0.12
C SER A 158 -1.82 -24.93 -0.02
N ILE A 159 -1.79 -23.71 0.53
CA ILE A 159 -2.96 -22.82 0.58
C ILE A 159 -3.61 -22.60 -0.79
N LEU A 160 -2.82 -22.56 -1.86
CA LEU A 160 -3.32 -22.33 -3.23
C LEU A 160 -4.18 -23.48 -3.76
N TYR A 161 -4.01 -24.68 -3.20
CA TYR A 161 -4.69 -25.91 -3.63
C TYR A 161 -5.79 -26.34 -2.66
N GLU A 162 -6.02 -25.59 -1.58
CA GLU A 162 -7.16 -25.81 -0.70
C GLU A 162 -8.47 -25.58 -1.43
N GLU A 163 -9.41 -26.50 -1.26
CA GLU A 163 -10.71 -26.43 -1.93
C GLU A 163 -11.75 -25.70 -1.08
N ILE A 164 -12.33 -24.66 -1.66
CA ILE A 164 -13.45 -23.91 -1.10
C ILE A 164 -14.60 -24.01 -2.09
N ALA A 165 -15.76 -24.48 -1.65
CA ALA A 165 -16.94 -24.62 -2.52
C ALA A 165 -16.67 -25.46 -3.78
N GLY A 166 -15.78 -26.47 -3.72
CA GLY A 166 -15.43 -27.35 -4.83
C GLY A 166 -14.47 -26.70 -5.85
N MET A 167 -13.76 -25.65 -5.45
CA MET A 167 -12.80 -24.96 -6.32
C MET A 167 -11.53 -24.59 -5.52
N PRO A 168 -10.30 -24.75 -6.07
CA PRO A 168 -9.09 -24.40 -5.38
C PRO A 168 -8.94 -22.89 -5.19
N VAL A 169 -8.27 -22.48 -4.11
CA VAL A 169 -7.97 -21.07 -3.80
C VAL A 169 -7.39 -20.32 -4.99
N LEU A 170 -6.44 -20.91 -5.72
CA LEU A 170 -5.86 -20.27 -6.91
C LEU A 170 -6.92 -19.88 -7.95
N ALA A 171 -7.94 -20.72 -8.14
CA ALA A 171 -9.05 -20.41 -9.06
C ALA A 171 -9.96 -19.30 -8.50
N HIS A 172 -10.18 -19.26 -7.18
CA HIS A 172 -10.87 -18.15 -6.51
C HIS A 172 -10.17 -16.81 -6.73
N LEU A 173 -8.82 -16.78 -6.63
CA LEU A 173 -8.02 -15.57 -6.90
C LEU A 173 -8.11 -15.17 -8.38
N GLY A 174 -8.11 -16.12 -9.32
CA GLY A 174 -8.35 -15.85 -10.73
C GLY A 174 -9.71 -15.20 -10.98
N ARG A 175 -10.78 -15.71 -10.31
CA ARG A 175 -12.13 -15.12 -10.39
C ARG A 175 -12.21 -13.70 -9.83
N SER A 176 -11.43 -13.35 -8.82
CA SER A 176 -11.39 -11.97 -8.32
C SER A 176 -10.76 -11.01 -9.34
N ILE A 177 -9.74 -11.44 -10.08
CA ILE A 177 -9.21 -10.67 -11.23
C ILE A 177 -10.27 -10.56 -12.35
N ASP A 178 -10.96 -11.65 -12.70
CA ASP A 178 -12.01 -11.64 -13.72
C ASP A 178 -13.18 -10.71 -13.32
N TYR A 179 -13.52 -10.62 -12.01
CA TYR A 179 -14.48 -9.65 -11.49
C TYR A 179 -14.03 -8.21 -11.75
N LEU A 180 -12.78 -7.85 -11.44
CA LEU A 180 -12.23 -6.53 -11.73
C LEU A 180 -12.26 -6.19 -13.22
N LEU A 181 -11.83 -7.11 -14.07
CA LEU A 181 -11.81 -6.92 -15.53
C LEU A 181 -13.22 -6.76 -16.10
N LYS A 182 -14.23 -7.39 -15.53
CA LYS A 182 -15.61 -7.29 -15.97
C LYS A 182 -16.32 -6.05 -15.49
N ASN A 183 -16.06 -5.61 -14.24
CA ASN A 183 -16.89 -4.61 -13.55
C ASN A 183 -16.17 -3.28 -13.30
N ARG A 184 -14.83 -3.29 -13.34
CA ARG A 184 -13.96 -2.17 -12.93
C ARG A 184 -12.87 -1.87 -13.96
N TYR A 185 -13.11 -2.10 -15.25
CA TYR A 185 -12.08 -1.97 -16.27
C TYR A 185 -12.50 -1.07 -17.43
N SER A 186 -11.65 -0.12 -17.75
CA SER A 186 -11.86 0.75 -18.91
C SER A 186 -11.26 0.12 -20.16
N GLU A 187 -12.11 -0.31 -21.10
CA GLU A 187 -11.68 -0.81 -22.42
C GLU A 187 -10.88 0.21 -23.22
N LYS A 188 -11.18 1.51 -23.04
CA LYS A 188 -10.47 2.61 -23.72
C LYS A 188 -9.03 2.76 -23.22
N TYR A 189 -8.83 2.75 -21.91
CA TYR A 189 -7.53 2.99 -21.29
C TYR A 189 -6.80 1.70 -20.92
N LYS A 190 -7.51 0.56 -20.88
CA LYS A 190 -6.98 -0.75 -20.42
C LYS A 190 -6.39 -0.66 -19.01
N LEU A 191 -7.11 0.03 -18.12
CA LEU A 191 -6.80 0.27 -16.72
C LEU A 191 -8.05 0.09 -15.86
N LEU A 192 -7.87 -0.20 -14.57
CA LEU A 192 -8.97 -0.27 -13.61
C LEU A 192 -9.56 1.10 -13.36
N THR A 193 -10.84 1.12 -13.00
CA THR A 193 -11.63 2.29 -12.63
C THR A 193 -12.17 2.13 -11.21
N GLY A 194 -12.09 3.19 -10.42
CA GLY A 194 -12.76 3.36 -9.13
C GLY A 194 -13.66 4.59 -9.13
N ALA A 195 -14.19 4.96 -8.00
CA ALA A 195 -14.82 6.26 -7.84
C ALA A 195 -13.77 7.38 -7.74
N THR A 196 -14.20 8.64 -7.86
CA THR A 196 -13.31 9.78 -7.61
C THR A 196 -13.10 9.93 -6.10
N THR A 197 -11.88 9.72 -5.63
CA THR A 197 -11.50 9.69 -4.22
C THR A 197 -10.35 10.64 -3.90
N GLN A 198 -9.90 10.65 -2.65
CA GLN A 198 -8.73 11.40 -2.19
C GLN A 198 -7.53 10.46 -2.15
N ASP A 199 -6.83 10.29 -3.28
CA ASP A 199 -5.78 9.30 -3.51
C ASP A 199 -6.34 7.86 -3.36
N TRP A 200 -5.92 7.10 -2.38
CA TRP A 200 -6.38 5.74 -2.03
C TRP A 200 -7.71 5.71 -1.26
N GLY A 201 -8.42 6.82 -1.24
CA GLY A 201 -9.54 7.07 -0.36
C GLY A 201 -10.70 6.09 -0.47
N ASP A 202 -11.37 5.88 0.64
CA ASP A 202 -12.56 5.02 0.77
C ASP A 202 -13.88 5.81 0.78
N VAL A 203 -13.82 7.10 0.42
CA VAL A 203 -14.97 7.97 0.29
C VAL A 203 -14.97 8.68 -1.06
N GLN A 204 -16.10 8.65 -1.76
CA GLN A 204 -16.27 9.34 -3.03
C GLN A 204 -16.60 10.84 -2.85
N ILE A 205 -16.49 11.61 -3.92
CA ILE A 205 -16.74 13.05 -3.92
C ILE A 205 -18.22 13.40 -3.69
N GLU A 206 -19.13 12.52 -4.07
CA GLU A 206 -20.58 12.69 -3.94
C GLU A 206 -21.01 12.58 -2.48
N GLY A 207 -22.10 13.26 -2.13
CA GLY A 207 -22.76 13.09 -0.83
C GLY A 207 -23.58 11.80 -0.77
N GLY A 208 -24.28 11.57 0.35
CA GLY A 208 -25.10 10.39 0.56
C GLY A 208 -24.32 9.21 1.16
N ALA A 209 -24.48 8.01 0.64
CA ALA A 209 -23.71 6.83 1.04
C ALA A 209 -22.31 6.93 0.43
N VAL A 210 -21.42 7.60 1.12
CA VAL A 210 -20.09 7.99 0.61
C VAL A 210 -19.17 6.81 0.30
N VAL A 211 -19.50 5.62 0.84
CA VAL A 211 -18.75 4.36 0.63
C VAL A 211 -19.39 3.45 -0.42
N ASP A 212 -20.51 3.87 -1.02
CA ASP A 212 -21.22 3.10 -2.03
C ASP A 212 -21.30 3.84 -3.36
N VAL A 213 -20.88 3.17 -4.44
CA VAL A 213 -21.08 3.69 -5.80
C VAL A 213 -22.55 3.64 -6.19
N ASP A 214 -23.02 4.68 -6.87
CA ASP A 214 -24.36 4.80 -7.39
C ASP A 214 -24.39 5.45 -8.77
N VAL A 215 -25.58 5.83 -9.25
CA VAL A 215 -25.76 6.44 -10.57
C VAL A 215 -25.10 7.84 -10.68
N ASN A 216 -24.75 8.46 -9.57
CA ASN A 216 -24.11 9.79 -9.52
C ASN A 216 -22.59 9.70 -9.46
N THR A 217 -22.04 8.51 -9.21
CA THR A 217 -20.60 8.32 -9.05
C THR A 217 -19.83 8.77 -10.28
N HIS A 218 -18.86 9.65 -10.08
CA HIS A 218 -17.90 10.03 -11.11
C HIS A 218 -16.75 9.01 -11.12
N TRP A 219 -16.78 8.15 -12.15
CA TRP A 219 -15.79 7.11 -12.35
C TRP A 219 -14.47 7.69 -12.84
N ALA A 220 -13.41 7.28 -12.21
CA ALA A 220 -12.05 7.72 -12.51
C ALA A 220 -11.07 6.55 -12.55
N ILE A 221 -9.93 6.80 -13.16
CA ILE A 221 -8.74 5.94 -13.13
C ILE A 221 -7.69 6.69 -12.32
N ASP A 222 -7.13 6.06 -11.32
CA ASP A 222 -6.05 6.58 -10.46
C ASP A 222 -4.85 5.66 -10.43
N ILE A 223 -3.79 6.12 -9.81
CA ILE A 223 -2.54 5.35 -9.72
C ILE A 223 -2.60 4.29 -8.63
N TYR A 224 -3.32 4.52 -7.52
CA TYR A 224 -3.37 3.58 -6.40
C TYR A 224 -3.96 2.23 -6.81
N ASP A 225 -5.20 2.22 -7.32
CA ASP A 225 -5.90 1.01 -7.76
C ASP A 225 -5.10 0.25 -8.82
N ASN A 226 -4.52 0.98 -9.78
CA ASN A 226 -3.79 0.38 -10.89
C ASN A 226 -2.40 -0.13 -10.49
N ALA A 227 -1.72 0.48 -9.53
CA ALA A 227 -0.48 -0.04 -8.97
C ALA A 227 -0.71 -1.28 -8.11
N MET A 228 -1.77 -1.29 -7.27
CA MET A 228 -2.21 -2.47 -6.53
C MET A 228 -2.53 -3.65 -7.48
N PHE A 229 -3.14 -3.36 -8.62
CA PHE A 229 -3.43 -4.36 -9.64
C PHE A 229 -2.16 -4.94 -10.29
N VAL A 230 -1.16 -4.11 -10.58
CA VAL A 230 0.15 -4.58 -11.10
C VAL A 230 0.83 -5.52 -10.11
N ILE A 231 0.80 -5.21 -8.80
CA ILE A 231 1.36 -6.08 -7.76
C ILE A 231 0.61 -7.41 -7.73
N ALA A 232 -0.72 -7.39 -7.67
CA ALA A 232 -1.52 -8.61 -7.66
C ALA A 232 -1.30 -9.49 -8.91
N LEU A 233 -1.14 -8.90 -10.09
CA LEU A 233 -0.80 -9.64 -11.31
C LEU A 233 0.60 -10.27 -11.24
N LYS A 234 1.57 -9.60 -10.62
CA LYS A 234 2.91 -10.17 -10.35
C LYS A 234 2.79 -11.39 -9.43
N ASP A 235 1.95 -11.31 -8.41
CA ASP A 235 1.74 -12.39 -7.46
C ASP A 235 1.00 -13.58 -8.12
N MET A 236 0.00 -13.32 -8.96
CA MET A 236 -0.64 -14.35 -9.79
C MET A 236 0.35 -15.07 -10.72
N ILE A 237 1.30 -14.34 -11.31
CA ILE A 237 2.39 -14.94 -12.12
C ILE A 237 3.28 -15.85 -11.25
N HIS A 238 3.54 -15.45 -9.99
CA HIS A 238 4.29 -16.26 -9.03
C HIS A 238 3.57 -17.56 -8.66
N PHE A 239 2.26 -17.51 -8.42
CA PHE A 239 1.45 -18.67 -8.05
C PHE A 239 1.25 -19.68 -9.19
N THR A 240 1.18 -19.18 -10.43
CA THR A 240 0.72 -19.95 -11.57
C THR A 240 1.83 -20.82 -12.15
N LYS A 241 1.59 -22.15 -12.20
CA LYS A 241 2.49 -23.14 -12.83
C LYS A 241 2.15 -23.38 -14.30
N ASP A 242 0.89 -23.27 -14.67
CA ASP A 242 0.44 -23.43 -16.06
C ASP A 242 1.01 -22.32 -16.95
N ALA A 243 1.62 -22.69 -18.07
CA ALA A 243 2.32 -21.75 -18.94
C ALA A 243 1.36 -20.79 -19.69
N ALA A 244 0.16 -21.24 -20.04
CA ALA A 244 -0.83 -20.41 -20.74
C ALA A 244 -1.44 -19.37 -19.80
N GLU A 245 -1.84 -19.79 -18.60
CA GLU A 245 -2.32 -18.88 -17.56
C GLU A 245 -1.23 -17.90 -17.13
N LYS A 246 0.00 -18.35 -16.92
CA LYS A 246 1.13 -17.49 -16.60
C LYS A 246 1.37 -16.43 -17.67
N LYS A 247 1.24 -16.81 -18.95
CA LYS A 247 1.34 -15.87 -20.07
C LYS A 247 0.19 -14.85 -20.04
N LYS A 248 -1.05 -15.27 -19.77
CA LYS A 248 -2.21 -14.37 -19.61
C LYS A 248 -1.92 -13.27 -18.60
N TRP A 249 -1.48 -13.64 -17.39
CA TRP A 249 -1.17 -12.66 -16.34
C TRP A 249 0.02 -11.77 -16.67
N THR A 250 1.04 -12.33 -17.34
CA THR A 250 2.23 -11.57 -17.77
C THR A 250 1.87 -10.52 -18.82
N ASP A 251 1.07 -10.89 -19.82
CA ASP A 251 0.63 -9.98 -20.88
C ASP A 251 -0.26 -8.86 -20.31
N LEU A 252 -1.19 -9.20 -19.43
CA LEU A 252 -2.07 -8.23 -18.77
C LEU A 252 -1.26 -7.25 -17.88
N LYS A 253 -0.32 -7.78 -17.08
CA LYS A 253 0.59 -6.95 -16.27
C LYS A 253 1.35 -5.95 -17.13
N LYS A 254 1.99 -6.44 -18.19
CA LYS A 254 2.77 -5.59 -19.11
C LYS A 254 1.91 -4.50 -19.76
N LEU A 255 0.71 -4.84 -20.18
CA LEU A 255 -0.24 -3.88 -20.76
C LEU A 255 -0.64 -2.80 -19.75
N THR A 256 -0.95 -3.21 -18.52
CA THR A 256 -1.30 -2.30 -17.43
C THR A 256 -0.14 -1.34 -17.11
N GLU A 257 1.09 -1.86 -16.94
CA GLU A 257 2.30 -1.04 -16.70
C GLU A 257 2.53 0.00 -17.80
N GLN A 258 2.41 -0.42 -19.07
CA GLN A 258 2.58 0.48 -20.22
C GLN A 258 1.53 1.59 -20.22
N ASN A 259 0.29 1.27 -19.87
CA ASN A 259 -0.80 2.25 -19.88
C ASN A 259 -0.76 3.18 -18.67
N ILE A 260 -0.35 2.70 -17.48
CA ILE A 260 -0.05 3.57 -16.34
C ILE A 260 1.01 4.61 -16.74
N ARG A 261 2.12 4.17 -17.32
CA ARG A 261 3.19 5.08 -17.75
C ARG A 261 2.73 6.05 -18.83
N LYS A 262 1.89 5.61 -19.75
CA LYS A 262 1.39 6.41 -20.86
C LYS A 262 0.36 7.46 -20.45
N TYR A 263 -0.55 7.11 -19.56
CA TYR A 263 -1.73 7.92 -19.29
C TYR A 263 -1.71 8.63 -17.95
N LEU A 264 -1.06 8.05 -16.93
CA LEU A 264 -1.03 8.61 -15.58
C LEU A 264 0.28 9.32 -15.23
N TRP A 265 1.41 8.94 -15.84
CA TRP A 265 2.70 9.52 -15.48
C TRP A 265 2.97 10.83 -16.22
N ASP A 266 3.15 11.92 -15.45
CA ASP A 266 3.64 13.21 -15.95
C ASP A 266 5.17 13.26 -15.77
N SER A 267 5.89 12.99 -16.86
CA SER A 267 7.37 13.00 -16.86
C SER A 267 7.97 14.39 -16.68
N THR A 268 7.21 15.46 -16.90
CA THR A 268 7.67 16.84 -16.74
C THR A 268 7.66 17.27 -15.29
N ARG A 269 6.65 16.82 -14.54
CA ARG A 269 6.46 17.12 -13.12
C ARG A 269 6.92 16.00 -12.18
N HIS A 270 7.41 14.89 -12.72
CA HIS A 270 7.81 13.68 -11.99
C HIS A 270 6.75 13.19 -10.99
N LYS A 271 5.49 13.12 -11.44
CA LYS A 271 4.37 12.69 -10.60
C LYS A 271 3.32 11.94 -11.42
N PHE A 272 2.46 11.22 -10.73
CA PHE A 272 1.22 10.74 -11.34
C PHE A 272 0.15 11.84 -11.28
N ILE A 273 -0.66 11.97 -12.35
CA ILE A 273 -1.85 12.80 -12.32
C ILE A 273 -2.88 12.16 -11.39
N PRO A 274 -3.70 12.94 -10.66
CA PRO A 274 -4.68 12.38 -9.73
C PRO A 274 -5.66 11.44 -10.41
N HIS A 275 -6.40 11.93 -11.42
CA HIS A 275 -7.46 11.14 -12.05
C HIS A 275 -7.51 11.31 -13.57
N ILE A 276 -7.94 10.23 -14.25
CA ILE A 276 -8.49 10.29 -15.60
C ILE A 276 -9.98 9.97 -15.47
N TYR A 277 -10.85 10.91 -15.78
CA TYR A 277 -12.29 10.74 -15.69
C TYR A 277 -12.84 9.95 -16.87
N ILE A 278 -13.71 8.98 -16.59
CA ILE A 278 -14.32 8.16 -17.64
C ILE A 278 -15.35 8.99 -18.43
N ASN A 279 -16.14 9.81 -17.76
CA ASN A 279 -17.12 10.69 -18.37
C ASN A 279 -16.64 12.15 -18.29
N GLN A 280 -16.95 12.83 -17.20
CA GLN A 280 -16.54 14.21 -16.97
C GLN A 280 -15.98 14.37 -15.55
N SER A 281 -15.11 15.36 -15.37
CA SER A 281 -14.61 15.72 -14.05
C SER A 281 -15.75 16.28 -13.18
N PRO A 282 -15.86 15.87 -11.90
CA PRO A 282 -16.81 16.46 -10.96
C PRO A 282 -16.43 17.87 -10.51
N PHE A 283 -15.21 18.31 -10.82
CA PHE A 283 -14.67 19.58 -10.35
C PHE A 283 -15.03 20.75 -11.26
N PRO A 284 -15.15 21.97 -10.69
CA PRO A 284 -15.30 23.18 -11.49
C PRO A 284 -14.10 23.36 -12.44
N LYS A 285 -14.33 23.92 -13.65
CA LYS A 285 -13.27 24.20 -14.65
C LYS A 285 -12.14 25.11 -14.13
N THR A 286 -12.40 25.87 -13.09
CA THR A 286 -11.42 26.74 -12.42
C THR A 286 -10.50 25.99 -11.45
N PHE A 287 -10.81 24.76 -11.12
CA PHE A 287 -10.02 23.92 -10.23
C PHE A 287 -9.07 23.05 -11.04
N ASP A 288 -7.78 23.28 -10.87
CA ASP A 288 -6.72 22.47 -11.51
C ASP A 288 -6.27 21.36 -10.55
N GLU A 289 -6.92 20.23 -10.64
CA GLU A 289 -6.61 19.04 -9.84
C GLU A 289 -5.17 18.54 -10.08
N ASN A 290 -4.60 18.78 -11.25
CA ASN A 290 -3.22 18.38 -11.57
C ASN A 290 -2.15 19.08 -10.72
N LYS A 291 -2.52 20.06 -9.89
CA LYS A 291 -1.63 20.62 -8.86
C LYS A 291 -1.46 19.69 -7.66
N ILE A 292 -2.40 18.79 -7.42
CA ILE A 292 -2.35 17.85 -6.29
C ILE A 292 -1.37 16.73 -6.61
N TYR A 293 -0.54 16.40 -5.62
CA TYR A 293 0.41 15.29 -5.66
C TYR A 293 -0.12 14.17 -4.76
N PHE A 294 -0.44 13.02 -5.32
CA PHE A 294 -0.84 11.81 -4.60
C PHE A 294 0.39 11.07 -4.08
N HIS A 295 0.65 11.12 -2.78
CA HIS A 295 1.78 10.46 -2.15
C HIS A 295 1.52 8.96 -1.96
N GLY A 296 0.30 8.61 -1.53
CA GLY A 296 -0.08 7.22 -1.28
C GLY A 296 0.02 6.37 -2.54
N GLY A 297 -0.69 6.73 -3.59
CA GLY A 297 -0.65 6.03 -4.88
C GLY A 297 0.74 6.02 -5.51
N THR A 298 1.54 7.10 -5.34
CA THR A 298 2.94 7.12 -5.80
C THR A 298 3.80 6.11 -5.06
N THR A 299 3.63 5.96 -3.74
CA THR A 299 4.33 4.95 -2.94
C THR A 299 4.03 3.53 -3.45
N ILE A 300 2.75 3.23 -3.73
CA ILE A 300 2.36 1.93 -4.25
C ILE A 300 2.89 1.72 -5.68
N ALA A 301 2.99 2.77 -6.49
CA ALA A 301 3.60 2.69 -7.81
C ALA A 301 5.10 2.34 -7.74
N ILE A 302 5.83 2.81 -6.73
CA ILE A 302 7.21 2.38 -6.47
C ILE A 302 7.25 0.90 -6.09
N GLU A 303 6.36 0.45 -5.21
CA GLU A 303 6.25 -0.96 -4.79
C GLU A 303 5.91 -1.88 -5.98
N ALA A 304 5.07 -1.42 -6.89
CA ALA A 304 4.75 -2.11 -8.14
C ALA A 304 5.93 -2.17 -9.14
N GLY A 305 7.02 -1.44 -8.89
CA GLY A 305 8.17 -1.37 -9.79
C GLY A 305 7.97 -0.49 -11.01
N LEU A 306 7.05 0.46 -10.96
CA LEU A 306 6.69 1.34 -12.08
C LEU A 306 7.67 2.50 -12.29
N LEU A 307 8.53 2.78 -11.32
CA LEU A 307 9.50 3.88 -11.37
C LEU A 307 10.93 3.37 -11.37
N SER A 308 11.80 4.00 -12.14
CA SER A 308 13.23 3.78 -12.10
C SER A 308 13.84 4.35 -10.82
N LYS A 309 15.03 3.88 -10.43
CA LYS A 309 15.78 4.38 -9.25
C LYS A 309 15.91 5.90 -9.24
N LYS A 310 16.20 6.50 -10.41
CA LYS A 310 16.30 7.97 -10.56
C LYS A 310 14.96 8.67 -10.33
N GLU A 311 13.86 8.10 -10.84
CA GLU A 311 12.53 8.65 -10.62
C GLU A 311 12.12 8.52 -9.15
N ILE A 312 12.46 7.41 -8.48
CA ILE A 312 12.22 7.23 -7.02
C ILE A 312 12.92 8.34 -6.22
N GLU A 313 14.18 8.65 -6.54
CA GLU A 313 14.91 9.75 -5.89
C GLU A 313 14.19 11.10 -6.08
N LEU A 314 13.74 11.39 -7.31
CA LEU A 314 13.04 12.64 -7.64
C LEU A 314 11.70 12.73 -6.90
N VAL A 315 10.88 11.70 -6.94
CA VAL A 315 9.58 11.71 -6.25
C VAL A 315 9.74 11.78 -4.74
N ASN A 316 10.74 11.11 -4.16
CA ASN A 316 11.02 11.20 -2.73
C ASN A 316 11.38 12.64 -2.32
N ASN A 317 12.24 13.30 -3.07
CA ASN A 317 12.59 14.70 -2.83
C ASN A 317 11.37 15.63 -2.94
N ASP A 318 10.48 15.38 -3.90
CA ASP A 318 9.24 16.14 -4.07
C ASP A 318 8.25 15.89 -2.93
N MET A 319 8.11 14.65 -2.48
CA MET A 319 7.29 14.30 -1.31
C MET A 319 7.82 14.95 -0.03
N LEU A 320 9.14 14.93 0.22
CA LEU A 320 9.75 15.62 1.36
C LEU A 320 9.55 17.15 1.29
N ARG A 321 9.63 17.74 0.09
CA ARG A 321 9.30 19.15 -0.10
C ARG A 321 7.84 19.45 0.28
N ASN A 322 6.91 18.59 -0.12
CA ASN A 322 5.50 18.71 0.22
C ASN A 322 5.25 18.56 1.72
N VAL A 323 5.94 17.62 2.40
CA VAL A 323 5.92 17.49 3.86
C VAL A 323 6.35 18.79 4.53
N LYS A 324 7.45 19.39 4.07
CA LYS A 324 7.91 20.69 4.59
C LYS A 324 6.92 21.83 4.35
N LEU A 325 6.31 21.90 3.16
CA LEU A 325 5.36 22.94 2.79
C LEU A 325 4.02 22.81 3.53
N SER A 326 3.55 21.61 3.77
CA SER A 326 2.32 21.35 4.52
C SER A 326 2.48 21.50 6.03
N GLY A 327 3.71 21.35 6.54
CA GLY A 327 3.98 21.23 7.98
C GLY A 327 3.67 19.84 8.55
N ALA A 328 3.43 18.84 7.69
CA ALA A 328 3.19 17.47 8.12
C ALA A 328 4.41 16.91 8.88
N PRO A 329 4.19 16.05 9.90
CA PRO A 329 5.28 15.57 10.75
C PRO A 329 6.15 14.50 10.10
N SER A 330 5.71 13.81 9.04
CA SER A 330 6.48 12.73 8.41
C SER A 330 6.16 12.54 6.93
N ILE A 331 6.89 11.64 6.27
CA ILE A 331 6.66 11.21 4.88
C ILE A 331 5.30 10.50 4.69
N GLY A 332 4.56 10.24 5.76
CA GLY A 332 3.21 9.70 5.75
C GLY A 332 2.13 10.67 5.27
N LEU A 333 2.45 11.91 4.91
CA LEU A 333 1.51 12.83 4.26
C LEU A 333 0.88 12.16 3.03
N THR A 334 -0.47 12.12 2.96
CA THR A 334 -1.17 11.36 1.91
C THR A 334 -1.18 12.06 0.57
N LEU A 335 -1.40 13.38 0.55
CA LEU A 335 -1.41 14.20 -0.67
C LEU A 335 -1.11 15.68 -0.34
N TYR A 336 -0.68 16.45 -1.36
CA TYR A 336 -0.43 17.89 -1.22
C TYR A 336 -0.52 18.62 -2.58
N PRO A 337 -1.11 19.85 -2.65
CA PRO A 337 -1.95 20.46 -1.62
C PRO A 337 -3.24 19.67 -1.41
N PRO A 338 -3.93 19.82 -0.26
CA PRO A 338 -5.19 19.12 -0.04
C PRO A 338 -6.30 19.67 -0.96
N TYR A 339 -7.31 18.82 -1.21
CA TYR A 339 -8.54 19.29 -1.85
C TYR A 339 -9.20 20.37 -1.00
N PRO A 340 -9.70 21.46 -1.60
CA PRO A 340 -10.37 22.54 -0.89
C PRO A 340 -11.61 22.06 -0.11
N ASP A 341 -11.91 22.74 0.99
CA ASP A 341 -13.12 22.47 1.78
C ASP A 341 -14.40 22.58 0.94
N GLY A 342 -15.33 21.65 1.14
CA GLY A 342 -16.62 21.61 0.47
C GLY A 342 -16.62 21.01 -0.95
N ILE A 343 -15.46 20.66 -1.53
CA ILE A 343 -15.41 19.95 -2.82
C ILE A 343 -15.91 18.51 -2.64
N PHE A 344 -15.37 17.78 -1.70
CA PHE A 344 -15.92 16.48 -1.28
C PHE A 344 -17.08 16.73 -0.33
N LYS A 345 -18.27 16.25 -0.67
CA LYS A 345 -19.52 16.51 0.06
C LYS A 345 -19.74 15.55 1.24
N GLY A 346 -18.81 14.67 1.46
CA GLY A 346 -18.88 13.65 2.52
C GLY A 346 -18.75 14.22 3.94
N SER A 347 -18.24 13.43 4.83
CA SER A 347 -18.12 13.76 6.26
C SER A 347 -17.06 14.82 6.56
N ASN A 348 -16.92 15.16 7.85
CA ASN A 348 -15.81 15.99 8.35
C ASN A 348 -14.41 15.46 8.00
N THR A 349 -14.30 14.18 7.62
CA THR A 349 -13.05 13.53 7.19
C THR A 349 -12.52 14.04 5.84
N CYS A 350 -13.36 14.72 5.04
CA CYS A 350 -12.95 15.24 3.73
C CYS A 350 -12.34 16.66 3.77
N LYS A 351 -12.23 17.30 4.94
CA LYS A 351 -11.66 18.64 5.08
C LYS A 351 -10.15 18.63 4.80
N PRO A 352 -9.58 19.78 4.36
CA PRO A 352 -8.15 19.93 4.17
C PRO A 352 -7.34 19.51 5.42
N TYR A 353 -6.30 18.72 5.19
CA TYR A 353 -5.42 18.16 6.22
C TYR A 353 -6.10 17.22 7.25
N VAL A 354 -7.25 16.69 6.89
CA VAL A 354 -7.97 15.71 7.71
C VAL A 354 -8.04 14.38 6.98
N TYR A 355 -7.77 13.29 7.69
CA TYR A 355 -7.89 11.92 7.24
C TYR A 355 -7.11 11.71 5.91
N GLN A 356 -7.77 11.25 4.84
CA GLN A 356 -7.13 10.99 3.54
C GLN A 356 -6.82 12.28 2.75
N ASN A 357 -7.43 13.41 3.11
CA ASN A 357 -7.19 14.71 2.43
C ASN A 357 -5.99 15.46 3.02
N GLY A 358 -4.82 14.83 3.01
CA GLY A 358 -3.58 15.45 3.48
C GLY A 358 -3.29 15.23 4.97
N GLY A 359 -3.86 14.21 5.61
CA GLY A 359 -3.40 13.70 6.90
C GLY A 359 -2.07 12.94 6.76
N ASP A 360 -1.40 12.70 7.89
CA ASP A 360 -0.14 11.96 7.93
C ASP A 360 -0.41 10.53 8.43
N TRP A 361 -0.23 9.56 7.54
CA TRP A 361 -0.49 8.15 7.77
C TRP A 361 0.81 7.34 7.81
N SER A 362 1.14 6.76 8.97
CA SER A 362 2.25 5.80 9.07
C SER A 362 2.12 4.66 8.07
N TRP A 363 0.90 4.32 7.69
CA TRP A 363 0.57 3.26 6.75
C TRP A 363 1.26 3.46 5.39
N PHE A 364 1.21 4.67 4.81
CA PHE A 364 1.97 4.99 3.60
C PHE A 364 3.43 5.33 3.89
N GLY A 365 3.69 6.08 4.97
CA GLY A 365 5.06 6.42 5.35
C GLY A 365 5.92 5.18 5.55
N GLY A 366 5.43 4.17 6.27
CA GLY A 366 6.15 2.91 6.48
C GLY A 366 6.40 2.15 5.17
N ARG A 367 5.42 2.10 4.26
CA ARG A 367 5.58 1.49 2.93
C ARG A 367 6.62 2.25 2.09
N MET A 368 6.62 3.59 2.12
CA MET A 368 7.65 4.38 1.45
C MET A 368 9.05 4.06 1.97
N ILE A 369 9.23 3.97 3.30
CA ILE A 369 10.51 3.57 3.92
C ILE A 369 10.95 2.19 3.42
N GLN A 370 10.05 1.20 3.36
CA GLN A 370 10.34 -0.13 2.81
C GLN A 370 10.86 -0.04 1.37
N GLN A 371 10.23 0.79 0.53
CA GLN A 371 10.64 0.96 -0.86
C GLN A 371 11.99 1.68 -0.98
N LEU A 372 12.28 2.65 -0.14
CA LEU A 372 13.59 3.30 -0.10
C LEU A 372 14.70 2.29 0.25
N ILE A 373 14.47 1.39 1.22
CA ILE A 373 15.42 0.34 1.58
C ILE A 373 15.66 -0.60 0.39
N LEU A 374 14.59 -1.10 -0.24
CA LEU A 374 14.67 -2.04 -1.37
C LEU A 374 15.41 -1.45 -2.57
N ASN A 375 15.32 -0.14 -2.78
CA ASN A 375 15.97 0.55 -3.88
C ASN A 375 17.35 1.12 -3.52
N GLY A 376 17.89 0.80 -2.32
CA GLY A 376 19.24 1.17 -1.89
C GLY A 376 19.38 2.61 -1.40
N PHE A 377 18.31 3.26 -0.98
CA PHE A 377 18.27 4.58 -0.33
C PHE A 377 18.19 4.43 1.19
N VAL A 378 19.06 3.60 1.78
CA VAL A 378 18.93 3.17 3.17
C VAL A 378 19.16 4.32 4.17
N GLN A 379 20.06 5.26 3.86
CA GLN A 379 20.26 6.43 4.71
C GLN A 379 18.99 7.30 4.78
N GLN A 380 18.38 7.57 3.62
CA GLN A 380 17.13 8.32 3.53
C GLN A 380 16.01 7.57 4.28
N ALA A 381 15.90 6.26 4.06
CA ALA A 381 14.93 5.42 4.77
C ALA A 381 15.07 5.52 6.30
N TYR A 382 16.30 5.44 6.81
CA TYR A 382 16.56 5.55 8.24
C TYR A 382 16.19 6.94 8.79
N ASP A 383 16.60 8.01 8.10
CA ASP A 383 16.36 9.38 8.55
C ASP A 383 14.85 9.75 8.46
N GLU A 384 14.16 9.32 7.41
CA GLU A 384 12.74 9.59 7.19
C GLU A 384 11.82 8.73 8.07
N LEU A 385 12.30 7.59 8.57
CA LEU A 385 11.57 6.77 9.54
C LEU A 385 11.51 7.42 10.93
N GLN A 386 12.54 8.19 11.33
CA GLN A 386 12.70 8.68 12.71
C GLN A 386 11.49 9.48 13.23
N PRO A 387 10.84 10.39 12.47
CA PRO A 387 9.65 11.10 12.97
C PRO A 387 8.50 10.16 13.37
N MET A 388 8.34 9.05 12.61
CA MET A 388 7.30 8.04 12.88
C MET A 388 7.65 7.20 14.12
N VAL A 389 8.93 6.83 14.30
CA VAL A 389 9.43 6.13 15.48
C VAL A 389 9.26 7.00 16.73
N ASP A 390 9.70 8.25 16.69
CA ASP A 390 9.63 9.18 17.82
C ASP A 390 8.19 9.42 18.28
N ARG A 391 7.22 9.48 17.36
CA ARG A 391 5.81 9.64 17.75
C ARG A 391 5.21 8.40 18.42
N ILE A 392 5.65 7.19 18.02
CA ILE A 392 5.23 5.94 18.68
C ILE A 392 5.82 5.89 20.10
N ILE A 393 7.10 6.23 20.28
CA ILE A 393 7.73 6.30 21.62
C ILE A 393 7.00 7.32 22.51
N ARG A 394 6.69 8.52 21.99
CA ARG A 394 6.04 9.60 22.74
C ARG A 394 4.61 9.27 23.16
N ASN A 395 3.83 8.67 22.23
CA ASN A 395 2.41 8.40 22.45
C ASN A 395 2.14 7.02 23.06
N ASP A 396 3.14 6.15 23.12
CA ASP A 396 3.09 4.77 23.57
C ASP A 396 2.09 3.88 22.79
N LYS A 397 1.63 4.32 21.61
CA LYS A 397 0.61 3.67 20.78
C LYS A 397 0.83 3.91 19.30
N PHE A 398 0.31 2.99 18.48
CA PHE A 398 0.13 3.17 17.06
C PHE A 398 -1.24 3.75 16.80
N TYR A 399 -1.29 4.89 16.10
CA TYR A 399 -2.53 5.53 15.68
C TYR A 399 -2.74 5.37 14.17
N GLU A 400 -3.99 5.45 13.76
CA GLU A 400 -4.40 5.35 12.36
C GLU A 400 -3.75 6.46 11.53
N TRP A 401 -3.91 7.71 11.94
CA TRP A 401 -3.29 8.85 11.30
C TRP A 401 -2.96 9.99 12.28
N TYR A 402 -2.29 11.01 11.79
CA TYR A 402 -1.92 12.20 12.54
C TYR A 402 -2.29 13.45 11.75
N SER A 403 -2.76 14.50 12.44
CA SER A 403 -2.94 15.82 11.86
C SER A 403 -1.58 16.49 11.61
N VAL A 404 -1.56 17.52 10.75
CA VAL A 404 -0.31 18.25 10.42
C VAL A 404 0.38 18.87 11.63
N ASP A 405 -0.34 19.17 12.72
CA ASP A 405 0.24 19.61 14.00
C ASP A 405 0.74 18.43 14.89
N GLY A 406 0.81 17.22 14.33
CA GLY A 406 1.37 16.04 14.98
C GLY A 406 0.48 15.38 16.04
N LYS A 407 -0.81 15.74 16.12
CA LYS A 407 -1.74 15.13 17.09
C LYS A 407 -2.28 13.80 16.52
N PRO A 408 -2.30 12.74 17.36
CA PRO A 408 -2.86 11.45 16.96
C PRO A 408 -4.38 11.54 16.71
N LYS A 409 -4.85 10.79 15.72
CA LYS A 409 -6.23 10.76 15.24
C LYS A 409 -6.63 9.35 14.80
N GLY A 410 -7.95 9.17 14.63
CA GLY A 410 -8.52 7.89 14.24
C GLY A 410 -8.42 6.84 15.33
N SER A 411 -8.41 5.57 14.95
CA SER A 411 -8.29 4.44 15.87
C SER A 411 -6.90 4.39 16.49
N ALA A 412 -6.84 4.12 17.78
CA ALA A 412 -5.59 3.74 18.44
C ALA A 412 -5.37 2.22 18.29
N ASP A 413 -4.19 1.76 18.69
CA ASP A 413 -3.77 0.38 18.49
C ASP A 413 -3.99 -0.09 17.05
N PHE A 414 -3.69 0.80 16.09
CA PHE A 414 -3.93 0.59 14.66
C PHE A 414 -2.87 -0.33 14.07
N LYS A 415 -3.32 -1.53 13.67
CA LYS A 415 -2.42 -2.63 13.26
C LYS A 415 -1.74 -2.37 11.92
N GLY A 416 -2.42 -1.67 11.00
CA GLY A 416 -1.81 -1.27 9.72
C GLY A 416 -0.55 -0.43 9.93
N SER A 417 -0.60 0.58 10.82
CA SER A 417 0.59 1.38 11.18
C SER A 417 1.68 0.55 11.86
N ALA A 418 1.30 -0.36 12.77
CA ALA A 418 2.24 -1.24 13.47
C ALA A 418 2.95 -2.19 12.48
N GLY A 419 2.20 -2.78 11.56
CA GLY A 419 2.73 -3.74 10.58
C GLY A 419 3.74 -3.10 9.63
N VAL A 420 3.39 -1.98 9.01
CA VAL A 420 4.29 -1.32 8.04
C VAL A 420 5.56 -0.77 8.69
N LEU A 421 5.47 -0.20 9.90
CA LEU A 421 6.64 0.29 10.64
C LEU A 421 7.49 -0.87 11.16
N GLY A 422 6.88 -1.91 11.73
CA GLY A 422 7.58 -3.12 12.16
C GLY A 422 8.35 -3.76 11.01
N LYS A 423 7.74 -3.88 9.83
CA LYS A 423 8.40 -4.41 8.63
C LYS A 423 9.55 -3.52 8.16
N ALA A 424 9.37 -2.19 8.13
CA ALA A 424 10.43 -1.26 7.75
C ALA A 424 11.65 -1.38 8.68
N ILE A 425 11.43 -1.49 9.99
CA ILE A 425 12.50 -1.66 10.99
C ILE A 425 13.20 -3.02 10.81
N ASP A 426 12.43 -4.10 10.65
CA ASP A 426 12.99 -5.44 10.40
C ASP A 426 13.88 -5.47 9.14
N MET A 427 13.46 -4.77 8.08
CA MET A 427 14.26 -4.60 6.85
C MET A 427 15.55 -3.80 7.10
N LEU A 428 15.51 -2.72 7.88
CA LEU A 428 16.71 -1.96 8.25
C LEU A 428 17.68 -2.82 9.05
N HIS A 429 17.21 -3.56 10.06
CA HIS A 429 18.04 -4.47 10.83
C HIS A 429 18.63 -5.58 9.95
N THR A 430 17.82 -6.14 9.05
CA THR A 430 18.30 -7.17 8.10
C THR A 430 19.37 -6.61 7.15
N TRP A 431 19.21 -5.38 6.68
CA TRP A 431 20.23 -4.73 5.86
C TRP A 431 21.50 -4.48 6.68
N ALA A 432 21.39 -3.91 7.87
CA ALA A 432 22.53 -3.57 8.70
C ALA A 432 23.37 -4.78 9.11
N LYS A 433 22.74 -5.92 9.37
CA LYS A 433 23.43 -7.19 9.70
C LYS A 433 24.24 -7.78 8.52
N LYS A 434 24.05 -7.28 7.31
CA LYS A 434 24.73 -7.76 6.09
C LYS A 434 25.91 -6.88 5.68
N GLN A 435 26.11 -5.73 6.32
CA GLN A 435 27.22 -4.83 6.07
C GLN A 435 28.45 -5.21 6.88
#